data_091edf54769ace0569dbcd8be5642a45
#
_entry.id   091edf54769ace0569dbcd8be5642a45
#
_cell.length_a   1.000
_cell.length_b   1.000
_cell.length_c   1.000
_cell.angle_alpha   90.00
_cell.angle_beta   90.00
_cell.angle_gamma   90.00
#
_symmetry.space_group_name_H-M   'P 1'
#
loop_
_entity.id
_entity.type
_entity.pdbx_description
1 polymer ?
#
loop_
_entity_poly.entity_id
_entity_poly.type
_entity_poly.pdbx_seq_one_letter_code
_entity_poly.pdbx_strand_id
1 'polypeptide(L)'
;MLFPFLKGDMMYTPLNYNQINIAAGTTNPSSVKSFNNKTFAFWERSLFHRAQSVLDIKVPSAWDGKIKDFFMYCLFKYGFVAISYDSNYGYYFQPCTLSGYDLYYQPTDAIITNPVFNGSKQLKISSECELLKLTPDYMGVWDIISYTAEKLSTLDNAINMSIINNKFAFILGARNKTASAALKKILDLVNRGEPAVVYDMKLINDPTDKEMPFQQWERKLKDSYITSDQLQDFQTILNNFDAEIGIPTIPYQKKERMVTNEADARSYDAKARSITWFNTLTSSIKEVKALYPDLNLSVKLHYDETEGTPEDIDVKGVQLNE
;
A
#
# COMPACT_ATOMS: atom_id res chain seq x y z
N MET A 1 21.69 -28.56 9.06
CA MET A 1 22.29 -27.31 8.58
C MET A 1 21.52 -26.16 9.23
N LEU A 2 22.10 -25.53 10.24
CA LEU A 2 21.47 -24.45 11.00
C LEU A 2 21.58 -23.14 10.22
N PHE A 3 20.45 -22.53 9.93
CA PHE A 3 20.40 -21.20 9.33
C PHE A 3 20.92 -20.16 10.33
N PRO A 4 21.81 -19.25 9.95
CA PRO A 4 22.23 -18.15 10.82
C PRO A 4 21.06 -17.15 10.95
N PHE A 5 20.52 -17.04 12.14
CA PHE A 5 19.55 -16.00 12.50
C PHE A 5 20.24 -14.64 12.42
N LEU A 6 19.82 -13.80 11.50
CA LEU A 6 20.14 -12.39 11.46
C LEU A 6 19.47 -11.72 12.68
N LYS A 7 20.29 -11.27 13.63
CA LYS A 7 19.89 -10.43 14.75
C LYS A 7 19.51 -9.05 14.18
N GLY A 8 18.25 -8.75 14.15
CA GLY A 8 17.67 -7.43 13.94
C GLY A 8 16.19 -7.52 14.23
N ASP A 9 15.66 -6.60 15.02
CA ASP A 9 14.28 -6.54 15.52
C ASP A 9 13.21 -6.63 14.42
N MET A 10 13.11 -7.78 13.78
CA MET A 10 11.96 -8.11 12.92
C MET A 10 10.93 -8.82 13.78
N MET A 11 9.79 -8.15 13.98
CA MET A 11 8.59 -8.75 14.50
C MET A 11 8.21 -9.90 13.57
N TYR A 12 8.49 -11.12 13.98
CA TYR A 12 8.13 -12.33 13.24
C TYR A 12 6.61 -12.50 13.26
N THR A 13 5.94 -12.04 12.22
CA THR A 13 4.59 -12.51 11.94
C THR A 13 4.69 -13.88 11.29
N PRO A 14 4.06 -14.93 11.81
CA PRO A 14 4.22 -16.30 11.33
C PRO A 14 3.66 -16.57 9.92
N LEU A 15 3.21 -15.55 9.19
CA LEU A 15 2.63 -15.64 7.85
C LEU A 15 3.05 -14.45 6.96
N ASN A 16 4.35 -14.22 6.86
CA ASN A 16 4.86 -13.30 5.86
C ASN A 16 5.18 -14.05 4.56
N TYR A 17 4.27 -13.99 3.58
CA TYR A 17 4.44 -14.63 2.28
C TYR A 17 5.71 -14.19 1.55
N ASN A 18 6.18 -12.96 1.76
CA ASN A 18 7.46 -12.52 1.22
C ASN A 18 8.64 -13.32 1.77
N GLN A 19 8.65 -13.58 3.07
CA GLN A 19 9.69 -14.40 3.69
C GLN A 19 9.62 -15.86 3.23
N ILE A 20 8.41 -16.40 3.08
CA ILE A 20 8.21 -17.74 2.52
C ILE A 20 8.73 -17.80 1.09
N ASN A 21 8.43 -16.83 0.26
CA ASN A 21 8.89 -16.77 -1.13
C ASN A 21 10.41 -16.59 -1.24
N ILE A 22 11.01 -15.76 -0.36
CA ILE A 22 12.45 -15.60 -0.28
C ILE A 22 13.10 -16.94 0.13
N ALA A 23 12.55 -17.62 1.13
CA ALA A 23 13.04 -18.92 1.60
C ALA A 23 12.88 -20.02 0.54
N ALA A 24 11.82 -19.98 -0.27
CA ALA A 24 11.59 -20.87 -1.39
C ALA A 24 12.42 -20.53 -2.64
N GLY A 25 13.15 -19.39 -2.64
CA GLY A 25 13.93 -18.93 -3.79
C GLY A 25 13.09 -18.40 -4.95
N THR A 26 11.79 -18.18 -4.75
CA THR A 26 10.86 -17.72 -5.79
C THR A 26 10.82 -16.20 -5.93
N THR A 27 11.36 -15.47 -4.96
CA THR A 27 11.43 -14.01 -4.99
C THR A 27 12.84 -13.54 -4.80
N ASN A 28 13.40 -12.88 -5.81
CA ASN A 28 14.56 -12.03 -5.59
C ASN A 28 14.07 -10.79 -4.86
N PRO A 29 14.54 -10.50 -3.62
CA PRO A 29 14.21 -9.26 -2.98
C PRO A 29 14.71 -8.15 -3.91
N SER A 30 13.80 -7.40 -4.50
CA SER A 30 14.19 -6.20 -5.22
C SER A 30 15.02 -5.37 -4.25
N SER A 31 16.19 -4.93 -4.67
CA SER A 31 17.07 -4.07 -3.90
C SER A 31 16.46 -2.65 -3.81
N VAL A 32 15.21 -2.56 -3.37
CA VAL A 32 14.54 -1.30 -3.18
C VAL A 32 15.23 -0.60 -2.03
N LYS A 33 16.07 0.35 -2.39
CA LYS A 33 16.75 1.26 -1.48
C LYS A 33 15.77 2.30 -0.95
N SER A 34 14.69 1.88 -0.30
CA SER A 34 13.88 2.84 0.42
C SER A 34 14.61 3.20 1.72
N PHE A 35 14.82 4.48 1.93
CA PHE A 35 15.49 5.02 3.12
C PHE A 35 14.76 4.69 4.43
N ASN A 36 13.51 4.25 4.36
CA ASN A 36 12.71 3.84 5.51
C ASN A 36 11.91 2.58 5.21
N ASN A 37 12.52 1.43 5.43
CA ASN A 37 11.92 0.13 5.16
C ASN A 37 10.58 -0.11 5.90
N LYS A 38 10.38 0.46 7.10
CA LYS A 38 9.14 0.28 7.87
C LYS A 38 7.98 1.03 7.26
N THR A 39 8.16 2.29 6.91
CA THR A 39 7.13 3.13 6.30
C THR A 39 6.80 2.63 4.89
N PHE A 40 7.82 2.26 4.11
CA PHE A 40 7.63 1.66 2.81
C PHE A 40 6.83 0.36 2.89
N ALA A 41 7.22 -0.58 3.76
CA ALA A 41 6.51 -1.84 3.94
C ALA A 41 5.07 -1.66 4.42
N PHE A 42 4.81 -0.64 5.24
CA PHE A 42 3.46 -0.29 5.66
C PHE A 42 2.61 0.15 4.46
N TRP A 43 3.12 1.08 3.63
CA TRP A 43 2.39 1.57 2.47
C TRP A 43 2.23 0.50 1.40
N GLU A 44 3.26 -0.29 1.13
CA GLU A 44 3.20 -1.41 0.20
C GLU A 44 2.08 -2.38 0.58
N ARG A 45 1.99 -2.75 1.85
CA ARG A 45 0.92 -3.63 2.35
C ARG A 45 -0.46 -2.97 2.28
N SER A 46 -0.57 -1.70 2.66
CA SER A 46 -1.85 -0.97 2.66
C SER A 46 -2.41 -0.85 1.25
N LEU A 47 -1.58 -0.45 0.28
CA LEU A 47 -1.96 -0.32 -1.12
C LEU A 47 -2.28 -1.68 -1.76
N PHE A 48 -1.57 -2.74 -1.35
CA PHE A 48 -1.85 -4.10 -1.83
C PHE A 48 -3.25 -4.58 -1.42
N HIS A 49 -3.63 -4.39 -0.16
CA HIS A 49 -4.99 -4.71 0.28
C HIS A 49 -6.04 -3.86 -0.43
N ARG A 50 -5.72 -2.61 -0.73
CA ARG A 50 -6.60 -1.72 -1.47
C ARG A 50 -6.79 -2.18 -2.92
N ALA A 51 -5.72 -2.62 -3.59
CA ALA A 51 -5.81 -3.20 -4.92
C ALA A 51 -6.65 -4.49 -4.96
N GLN A 52 -6.51 -5.34 -3.94
CA GLN A 52 -7.30 -6.57 -3.84
C GLN A 52 -8.80 -6.31 -3.66
N SER A 53 -9.20 -5.19 -3.06
CA SER A 53 -10.61 -4.87 -2.83
C SER A 53 -11.39 -4.48 -4.08
N VAL A 54 -10.72 -4.27 -5.22
CA VAL A 54 -11.37 -3.88 -6.49
C VAL A 54 -12.20 -5.01 -7.09
N LEU A 55 -11.75 -6.25 -6.90
CA LEU A 55 -12.36 -7.45 -7.47
C LEU A 55 -12.85 -8.40 -6.38
N ASP A 56 -14.10 -8.81 -6.47
CA ASP A 56 -14.62 -9.92 -5.65
C ASP A 56 -14.46 -11.23 -6.41
N ILE A 57 -13.49 -12.04 -5.97
CA ILE A 57 -13.19 -13.34 -6.58
C ILE A 57 -13.74 -14.44 -5.67
N LYS A 58 -14.72 -15.18 -6.19
CA LYS A 58 -15.25 -16.38 -5.54
C LYS A 58 -14.42 -17.56 -5.98
N VAL A 59 -13.83 -18.24 -4.99
CA VAL A 59 -13.00 -19.44 -5.18
C VAL A 59 -13.78 -20.69 -4.77
N PRO A 60 -13.37 -21.89 -5.20
CA PRO A 60 -13.95 -23.14 -4.74
C PRO A 60 -13.89 -23.25 -3.21
N SER A 61 -14.88 -23.90 -2.59
CA SER A 61 -14.93 -24.08 -1.13
C SER A 61 -13.70 -24.80 -0.55
N ALA A 62 -13.03 -25.63 -1.34
CA ALA A 62 -11.78 -26.27 -0.95
C ALA A 62 -10.61 -25.30 -0.78
N TRP A 63 -10.69 -24.09 -1.36
CA TRP A 63 -9.66 -23.05 -1.29
C TRP A 63 -10.03 -21.93 -0.30
N ASP A 64 -10.98 -22.16 0.58
CA ASP A 64 -11.43 -21.12 1.50
C ASP A 64 -10.40 -20.81 2.61
N GLY A 65 -10.57 -19.66 3.26
CA GLY A 65 -9.70 -19.19 4.32
C GLY A 65 -8.26 -18.90 3.87
N LYS A 66 -7.26 -19.49 4.53
CA LYS A 66 -5.83 -19.24 4.30
C LYS A 66 -5.37 -19.54 2.87
N ILE A 67 -6.03 -20.47 2.19
CA ILE A 67 -5.71 -20.85 0.82
C ILE A 67 -6.14 -19.72 -0.11
N LYS A 68 -7.33 -19.14 0.12
CA LYS A 68 -7.82 -17.97 -0.63
C LYS A 68 -6.88 -16.77 -0.46
N ASP A 69 -6.39 -16.51 0.75
CA ASP A 69 -5.47 -15.40 1.00
C ASP A 69 -4.18 -15.55 0.18
N PHE A 70 -3.63 -16.76 0.13
CA PHE A 70 -2.44 -17.03 -0.66
C PHE A 70 -2.71 -16.99 -2.17
N PHE A 71 -3.87 -17.46 -2.61
CA PHE A 71 -4.32 -17.32 -4.00
C PHE A 71 -4.37 -15.85 -4.42
N MET A 72 -5.04 -15.00 -3.65
CA MET A 72 -5.13 -13.56 -3.91
C MET A 72 -3.75 -12.90 -3.93
N TYR A 73 -2.89 -13.28 -3.00
CA TYR A 73 -1.52 -12.79 -2.97
C TYR A 73 -0.76 -13.15 -4.26
N CYS A 74 -0.78 -14.41 -4.69
CA CYS A 74 -0.09 -14.85 -5.90
C CYS A 74 -0.64 -14.15 -7.14
N LEU A 75 -1.96 -14.10 -7.28
CA LEU A 75 -2.63 -13.53 -8.44
C LEU A 75 -2.31 -12.03 -8.61
N PHE A 76 -2.40 -11.26 -7.55
CA PHE A 76 -2.14 -9.82 -7.62
C PHE A 76 -0.66 -9.48 -7.69
N LYS A 77 0.19 -10.26 -7.03
CA LYS A 77 1.64 -10.01 -7.02
C LYS A 77 2.32 -10.44 -8.31
N TYR A 78 2.05 -11.67 -8.76
CA TYR A 78 2.72 -12.25 -9.93
C TYR A 78 1.92 -12.08 -11.22
N GLY A 79 0.65 -11.69 -11.12
CA GLY A 79 -0.23 -11.46 -12.27
C GLY A 79 -0.92 -12.70 -12.82
N PHE A 80 -0.49 -13.89 -12.43
CA PHE A 80 -1.07 -15.16 -12.86
C PHE A 80 -0.76 -16.31 -11.90
N VAL A 81 -1.56 -17.35 -11.98
CA VAL A 81 -1.35 -18.63 -11.29
C VAL A 81 -1.72 -19.78 -12.22
N ALA A 82 -1.03 -20.89 -12.10
CA ALA A 82 -1.41 -22.13 -12.80
C ALA A 82 -2.46 -22.88 -11.98
N ILE A 83 -3.54 -23.29 -12.62
CA ILE A 83 -4.58 -24.15 -12.05
C ILE A 83 -4.45 -25.53 -12.70
N SER A 84 -4.42 -26.56 -11.88
CA SER A 84 -4.32 -27.96 -12.32
C SER A 84 -5.08 -28.88 -11.38
N TYR A 85 -5.16 -30.15 -11.76
CA TYR A 85 -5.80 -31.21 -10.99
C TYR A 85 -4.81 -32.33 -10.69
N ASP A 86 -4.87 -32.84 -9.47
CA ASP A 86 -4.12 -34.05 -9.07
C ASP A 86 -5.05 -34.97 -8.33
N SER A 87 -4.94 -36.29 -8.53
CA SER A 87 -5.81 -37.29 -7.91
C SER A 87 -5.76 -37.33 -6.39
N ASN A 88 -4.61 -36.91 -5.81
CA ASN A 88 -4.40 -36.92 -4.35
C ASN A 88 -4.85 -35.62 -3.69
N TYR A 89 -4.77 -34.48 -4.41
CA TYR A 89 -5.00 -33.14 -3.87
C TYR A 89 -6.26 -32.48 -4.42
N GLY A 90 -6.86 -33.04 -5.48
CA GLY A 90 -7.97 -32.40 -6.18
C GLY A 90 -7.52 -31.22 -7.03
N TYR A 91 -8.40 -30.24 -7.20
CA TYR A 91 -8.06 -28.98 -7.88
C TYR A 91 -7.15 -28.11 -7.00
N TYR A 92 -6.07 -27.65 -7.56
CA TYR A 92 -5.11 -26.79 -6.87
C TYR A 92 -4.63 -25.67 -7.77
N PHE A 93 -4.14 -24.60 -7.17
CA PHE A 93 -3.42 -23.54 -7.85
C PHE A 93 -1.98 -23.46 -7.34
N GLN A 94 -1.08 -23.00 -8.18
CA GLN A 94 0.33 -22.78 -7.82
C GLN A 94 0.90 -21.57 -8.55
N PRO A 95 1.75 -20.77 -7.89
CA PRO A 95 2.63 -19.88 -8.62
C PRO A 95 3.55 -20.72 -9.51
N CYS A 96 3.80 -20.25 -10.71
CA CYS A 96 4.61 -20.98 -11.69
C CYS A 96 5.53 -20.04 -12.46
N THR A 97 6.54 -20.61 -13.10
CA THR A 97 7.36 -19.95 -14.11
C THR A 97 6.90 -20.41 -15.48
N LEU A 98 6.84 -19.49 -16.43
CA LEU A 98 6.42 -19.77 -17.79
C LEU A 98 7.62 -20.19 -18.65
N SER A 99 7.42 -21.15 -19.54
CA SER A 99 8.45 -21.68 -20.44
C SER A 99 7.82 -22.11 -21.76
N GLY A 100 8.66 -22.22 -22.80
CA GLY A 100 8.19 -22.51 -24.15
C GLY A 100 7.32 -21.37 -24.72
N TYR A 101 7.30 -21.25 -26.04
CA TYR A 101 6.50 -20.21 -26.71
C TYR A 101 5.95 -20.79 -28.00
N ASP A 102 4.69 -20.41 -28.30
CA ASP A 102 4.07 -20.70 -29.57
C ASP A 102 4.43 -19.64 -30.64
N LEU A 103 3.79 -19.72 -31.82
CA LEU A 103 3.97 -18.75 -32.91
C LEU A 103 3.63 -17.31 -32.52
N TYR A 104 2.75 -17.13 -31.55
CA TYR A 104 2.28 -15.83 -31.06
C TYR A 104 2.97 -15.39 -29.75
N TYR A 105 4.09 -16.02 -29.41
CA TYR A 105 4.84 -15.80 -28.16
C TYR A 105 4.01 -16.03 -26.89
N GLN A 106 2.97 -16.87 -26.96
CA GLN A 106 2.26 -17.28 -25.76
C GLN A 106 2.98 -18.46 -25.11
N PRO A 107 3.04 -18.52 -23.78
CA PRO A 107 3.71 -19.61 -23.08
C PRO A 107 2.97 -20.92 -23.29
N THR A 108 3.74 -21.99 -23.53
CA THR A 108 3.20 -23.35 -23.75
C THR A 108 3.30 -24.25 -22.54
N ASP A 109 4.20 -23.92 -21.61
CA ASP A 109 4.47 -24.73 -20.43
C ASP A 109 4.52 -23.90 -19.16
N ALA A 110 3.96 -24.43 -18.07
CA ALA A 110 4.04 -23.90 -16.73
C ALA A 110 4.94 -24.80 -15.85
N ILE A 111 5.98 -24.23 -15.27
CA ILE A 111 6.89 -24.95 -14.36
C ILE A 111 6.48 -24.57 -12.92
N ILE A 112 6.02 -25.55 -12.18
CA ILE A 112 5.60 -25.44 -10.79
C ILE A 112 6.73 -26.02 -9.92
N THR A 113 7.18 -25.26 -8.93
CA THR A 113 8.15 -25.73 -7.94
C THR A 113 7.51 -25.70 -6.56
N ASN A 114 7.22 -26.88 -6.03
CA ASN A 114 6.68 -27.02 -4.69
C ASN A 114 7.32 -28.25 -4.00
N PRO A 115 7.77 -28.13 -2.75
CA PRO A 115 8.36 -29.24 -2.00
C PRO A 115 7.47 -30.49 -1.91
N VAL A 116 6.16 -30.33 -1.93
CA VAL A 116 5.17 -31.42 -1.86
C VAL A 116 5.23 -32.31 -3.11
N PHE A 117 5.63 -31.76 -4.27
CA PHE A 117 5.78 -32.52 -5.51
C PHE A 117 7.18 -33.14 -5.70
N ASN A 118 8.03 -33.14 -4.67
CA ASN A 118 9.39 -33.67 -4.72
C ASN A 118 10.27 -33.04 -5.81
N GLY A 119 10.04 -31.76 -6.13
CA GLY A 119 10.82 -31.02 -7.12
C GLY A 119 9.97 -30.10 -7.99
N SER A 120 10.42 -29.86 -9.20
CA SER A 120 9.68 -29.08 -10.19
C SER A 120 8.86 -30.00 -11.10
N LYS A 121 7.63 -29.59 -11.38
CA LYS A 121 6.71 -30.26 -12.31
C LYS A 121 6.46 -29.33 -13.49
N GLN A 122 6.74 -29.79 -14.70
CA GLN A 122 6.41 -29.07 -15.93
C GLN A 122 5.07 -29.58 -16.43
N LEU A 123 4.14 -28.66 -16.65
CA LEU A 123 2.78 -28.94 -17.10
C LEU A 123 2.53 -28.18 -18.40
N LYS A 124 1.88 -28.83 -19.35
CA LYS A 124 1.45 -28.19 -20.60
C LYS A 124 0.20 -27.37 -20.39
N ILE A 125 0.25 -26.09 -20.77
CA ILE A 125 -0.88 -25.18 -20.73
C ILE A 125 -1.94 -25.66 -21.72
N SER A 126 -3.22 -25.44 -21.40
CA SER A 126 -4.43 -25.87 -22.14
C SER A 126 -4.68 -27.38 -22.19
N SER A 127 -3.83 -28.21 -21.57
CA SER A 127 -4.04 -29.67 -21.53
C SER A 127 -3.87 -30.27 -20.14
N GLU A 128 -2.84 -29.88 -19.38
CA GLU A 128 -2.53 -30.39 -18.04
C GLU A 128 -2.75 -29.31 -16.96
N CYS A 129 -2.69 -28.05 -17.33
CA CYS A 129 -3.00 -26.91 -16.50
C CYS A 129 -3.56 -25.78 -17.35
N GLU A 130 -4.16 -24.80 -16.69
CA GLU A 130 -4.56 -23.55 -17.33
C GLU A 130 -4.10 -22.37 -16.48
N LEU A 131 -3.80 -21.25 -17.15
CA LEU A 131 -3.35 -20.03 -16.49
C LEU A 131 -4.52 -19.12 -16.16
N LEU A 132 -4.69 -18.80 -14.89
CA LEU A 132 -5.55 -17.73 -14.46
C LEU A 132 -4.75 -16.43 -14.40
N LYS A 133 -5.09 -15.45 -15.25
CA LYS A 133 -4.38 -14.18 -15.39
C LYS A 133 -5.19 -13.03 -14.85
N LEU A 134 -4.54 -12.13 -14.09
CA LEU A 134 -5.12 -10.87 -13.66
C LEU A 134 -4.90 -9.77 -14.72
N THR A 135 -3.68 -9.70 -15.26
CA THR A 135 -3.26 -8.71 -16.25
C THR A 135 -2.86 -9.38 -17.56
N PRO A 136 -3.09 -8.73 -18.72
CA PRO A 136 -2.78 -9.34 -20.02
C PRO A 136 -1.29 -9.55 -20.27
N ASP A 137 -0.44 -8.79 -19.59
CA ASP A 137 1.02 -8.77 -19.73
C ASP A 137 1.77 -9.72 -18.78
N TYR A 138 1.07 -10.51 -17.98
CA TYR A 138 1.63 -11.44 -17.00
C TYR A 138 2.46 -10.77 -15.87
N MET A 139 2.33 -9.46 -15.65
CA MET A 139 3.18 -8.74 -14.68
C MET A 139 2.54 -8.58 -13.29
N GLY A 140 1.23 -8.66 -13.18
CA GLY A 140 0.52 -8.32 -11.96
C GLY A 140 0.49 -6.81 -11.69
N VAL A 141 0.22 -6.43 -10.43
CA VAL A 141 0.03 -5.02 -10.06
C VAL A 141 1.06 -4.55 -9.01
N TRP A 142 2.10 -5.35 -8.79
CA TRP A 142 3.07 -5.08 -7.74
C TRP A 142 3.96 -3.87 -8.01
N ASP A 143 4.28 -3.62 -9.27
CA ASP A 143 5.04 -2.45 -9.71
C ASP A 143 4.28 -1.14 -9.46
N ILE A 144 2.96 -1.11 -9.74
CA ILE A 144 2.08 0.03 -9.46
C ILE A 144 2.05 0.31 -7.95
N ILE A 145 1.95 -0.74 -7.15
CA ILE A 145 1.93 -0.67 -5.69
C ILE A 145 3.25 -0.15 -5.15
N SER A 146 4.38 -0.76 -5.55
CA SER A 146 5.70 -0.40 -5.02
C SER A 146 6.11 1.01 -5.44
N TYR A 147 5.81 1.42 -6.66
CA TYR A 147 6.05 2.80 -7.14
C TYR A 147 5.30 3.84 -6.30
N THR A 148 4.04 3.58 -5.98
CA THR A 148 3.24 4.50 -5.16
C THR A 148 3.66 4.45 -3.69
N ALA A 149 3.97 3.26 -3.17
CA ALA A 149 4.45 3.08 -1.80
C ALA A 149 5.76 3.85 -1.54
N GLU A 150 6.67 3.89 -2.51
CA GLU A 150 7.91 4.65 -2.42
C GLU A 150 7.64 6.15 -2.30
N LYS A 151 6.75 6.70 -3.13
CA LYS A 151 6.34 8.11 -3.05
C LYS A 151 5.69 8.46 -1.71
N LEU A 152 4.73 7.64 -1.28
CA LEU A 152 4.05 7.85 0.01
C LEU A 152 5.01 7.73 1.19
N SER A 153 5.92 6.77 1.17
CA SER A 153 6.94 6.60 2.22
C SER A 153 7.86 7.81 2.30
N THR A 154 8.28 8.35 1.17
CA THR A 154 9.14 9.54 1.11
C THR A 154 8.41 10.79 1.62
N LEU A 155 7.17 10.97 1.20
CA LEU A 155 6.35 12.11 1.62
C LEU A 155 5.97 12.04 3.10
N ASP A 156 5.64 10.86 3.61
CA ASP A 156 5.35 10.62 5.04
C ASP A 156 6.57 11.01 5.92
N ASN A 157 7.78 10.64 5.49
CA ASN A 157 8.98 11.08 6.16
C ASN A 157 9.18 12.60 6.11
N ALA A 158 8.89 13.23 4.97
CA ALA A 158 8.96 14.69 4.84
C ALA A 158 7.94 15.39 5.74
N ILE A 159 6.72 14.87 5.84
CA ILE A 159 5.69 15.37 6.76
C ILE A 159 6.16 15.24 8.21
N ASN A 160 6.69 14.09 8.60
CA ASN A 160 7.22 13.85 9.94
C ASN A 160 8.34 14.84 10.28
N MET A 161 9.27 15.08 9.34
CA MET A 161 10.32 16.09 9.53
C MET A 161 9.75 17.51 9.61
N SER A 162 8.74 17.86 8.84
CA SER A 162 8.06 19.15 8.92
C SER A 162 7.38 19.36 10.27
N ILE A 163 6.73 18.32 10.80
CA ILE A 163 6.12 18.34 12.14
C ILE A 163 7.18 18.52 13.23
N ILE A 164 8.31 17.81 13.13
CA ILE A 164 9.42 17.95 14.07
C ILE A 164 10.01 19.36 13.98
N ASN A 165 10.25 19.86 12.77
CA ASN A 165 10.80 21.19 12.55
C ASN A 165 9.90 22.31 13.08
N ASN A 166 8.59 22.11 13.07
CA ASN A 166 7.65 23.08 13.63
C ASN A 166 7.72 23.19 15.18
N LYS A 167 8.32 22.19 15.85
CA LYS A 167 8.61 22.27 17.29
C LYS A 167 9.79 23.20 17.62
N PHE A 168 10.67 23.46 16.65
CA PHE A 168 11.78 24.37 16.82
C PHE A 168 11.38 25.79 16.42
N ALA A 169 10.64 26.48 17.32
CA ALA A 169 10.24 27.85 17.09
C ALA A 169 11.44 28.82 17.16
N PHE A 170 12.45 28.49 17.97
CA PHE A 170 13.56 29.37 18.26
C PHE A 170 14.89 28.61 18.28
N ILE A 171 15.92 29.23 17.71
CA ILE A 171 17.31 28.85 17.92
C ILE A 171 17.94 29.95 18.77
N LEU A 172 18.39 29.60 19.96
CA LEU A 172 19.00 30.55 20.89
C LEU A 172 20.50 30.31 20.92
N GLY A 173 21.26 31.28 20.49
CA GLY A 173 22.71 31.31 20.58
C GLY A 173 23.14 31.96 21.88
N ALA A 174 23.99 31.32 22.70
CA ALA A 174 24.55 31.87 23.94
C ALA A 174 26.05 32.14 23.77
N ARG A 175 26.51 33.27 24.20
CA ARG A 175 27.95 33.68 24.11
C ARG A 175 28.87 32.89 25.04
N ASN A 176 28.36 32.43 26.16
CA ASN A 176 29.17 31.70 27.15
C ASN A 176 28.41 30.53 27.75
N LYS A 177 29.11 29.65 28.43
CA LYS A 177 28.60 28.42 29.03
C LYS A 177 27.52 28.68 30.09
N THR A 178 27.66 29.78 30.87
CA THR A 178 26.71 30.17 31.92
C THR A 178 25.36 30.61 31.30
N ALA A 179 25.40 31.46 30.28
CA ALA A 179 24.22 31.90 29.55
C ALA A 179 23.54 30.70 28.87
N SER A 180 24.29 29.75 28.30
CA SER A 180 23.75 28.53 27.70
C SER A 180 23.03 27.66 28.74
N ALA A 181 23.56 27.51 29.94
CA ALA A 181 22.91 26.75 31.01
C ALA A 181 21.65 27.44 31.53
N ALA A 182 21.62 28.75 31.59
CA ALA A 182 20.43 29.52 31.96
C ALA A 182 19.31 29.38 30.91
N LEU A 183 19.65 29.49 29.61
CA LEU A 183 18.71 29.31 28.53
C LEU A 183 18.11 27.90 28.50
N LYS A 184 18.91 26.86 28.75
CA LYS A 184 18.39 25.49 28.87
C LYS A 184 17.39 25.35 29.99
N LYS A 185 17.64 25.95 31.15
CA LYS A 185 16.72 25.97 32.29
C LYS A 185 15.39 26.65 31.92
N ILE A 186 15.44 27.79 31.22
CA ILE A 186 14.27 28.51 30.75
C ILE A 186 13.45 27.63 29.79
N LEU A 187 14.09 26.99 28.81
CA LEU A 187 13.42 26.09 27.88
C LEU A 187 12.79 24.88 28.60
N ASP A 188 13.44 24.34 29.60
CA ASP A 188 12.89 23.23 30.40
C ASP A 188 11.63 23.65 31.18
N LEU A 189 11.59 24.86 31.69
CA LEU A 189 10.41 25.42 32.39
C LEU A 189 9.24 25.66 31.41
N VAL A 190 9.53 26.24 30.26
CA VAL A 190 8.52 26.42 29.19
C VAL A 190 7.99 25.07 28.71
N ASN A 191 8.83 24.06 28.54
CA ASN A 191 8.41 22.72 28.14
C ASN A 191 7.57 22.00 29.19
N ARG A 192 7.73 22.38 30.48
CA ARG A 192 6.87 21.89 31.58
C ARG A 192 5.52 22.59 31.65
N GLY A 193 5.31 23.61 30.82
CA GLY A 193 4.04 24.36 30.77
C GLY A 193 3.92 25.45 31.84
N GLU A 194 5.03 25.93 32.40
CA GLU A 194 4.98 27.03 33.36
C GLU A 194 4.59 28.34 32.66
N PRO A 195 3.57 29.05 33.15
CA PRO A 195 2.98 30.21 32.46
C PRO A 195 3.86 31.47 32.51
N ALA A 196 4.88 31.50 33.38
CA ALA A 196 5.78 32.63 33.50
C ALA A 196 7.20 32.17 33.90
N VAL A 197 8.18 32.73 33.23
CA VAL A 197 9.60 32.48 33.52
C VAL A 197 10.21 33.79 33.98
N VAL A 198 10.72 33.82 35.23
CA VAL A 198 11.44 34.97 35.81
C VAL A 198 12.92 34.76 35.58
N TYR A 199 13.58 35.72 34.98
CA TYR A 199 15.03 35.73 34.77
C TYR A 199 15.69 36.97 35.37
N ASP A 200 16.97 36.88 35.71
CA ASP A 200 17.73 37.98 36.27
C ASP A 200 18.14 38.99 35.19
N MET A 201 17.69 40.23 35.29
CA MET A 201 18.05 41.30 34.33
C MET A 201 19.55 41.59 34.26
N LYS A 202 20.32 41.22 35.27
CA LYS A 202 21.79 41.33 35.22
C LYS A 202 22.42 40.43 34.14
N LEU A 203 21.74 39.40 33.71
CA LEU A 203 22.15 38.56 32.58
C LEU A 203 22.02 39.28 31.21
N ILE A 204 21.24 40.35 31.16
CA ILE A 204 20.98 41.12 29.92
C ILE A 204 21.83 42.40 29.91
N ASN A 205 22.08 43.00 31.09
CA ASN A 205 22.78 44.28 31.22
C ASN A 205 24.15 44.05 31.85
N ASP A 206 25.11 43.57 31.09
CA ASP A 206 26.51 43.70 31.43
C ASP A 206 26.96 45.13 31.01
N PRO A 207 27.34 46.02 31.97
CA PRO A 207 27.67 47.41 31.64
C PRO A 207 28.91 47.54 30.77
N THR A 208 29.68 46.48 30.61
CA THR A 208 30.88 46.42 29.75
C THR A 208 30.58 45.91 28.32
N ASP A 209 29.42 45.27 28.11
CA ASP A 209 29.10 44.67 26.82
C ASP A 209 27.73 45.15 26.36
N LYS A 210 27.69 46.09 25.39
CA LYS A 210 26.46 46.68 24.84
C LYS A 210 25.64 45.69 24.01
N GLU A 211 26.05 44.47 23.88
CA GLU A 211 25.37 43.46 23.09
C GLU A 211 24.68 42.40 23.98
N MET A 212 23.49 42.02 23.62
CA MET A 212 22.72 41.01 24.34
C MET A 212 23.51 39.70 24.50
N PRO A 213 23.50 39.04 25.71
CA PRO A 213 24.25 37.82 25.97
C PRO A 213 23.75 36.62 25.23
N PHE A 214 22.62 36.74 24.54
CA PHE A 214 22.04 35.71 23.69
C PHE A 214 21.49 36.35 22.42
N GLN A 215 21.56 35.61 21.32
CA GLN A 215 20.97 35.97 20.03
C GLN A 215 19.83 35.03 19.75
N GLN A 216 18.64 35.59 19.54
CA GLN A 216 17.46 34.87 19.13
C GLN A 216 17.36 34.87 17.62
N TRP A 217 17.34 33.71 17.01
CA TRP A 217 16.99 33.56 15.63
C TRP A 217 15.54 33.08 15.52
N GLU A 218 14.64 33.95 15.13
CA GLU A 218 13.24 33.62 14.92
C GLU A 218 13.06 33.05 13.52
N ARG A 219 12.52 31.85 13.48
CA ARG A 219 12.04 31.29 12.24
C ARG A 219 10.61 31.79 11.98
N LYS A 220 10.38 32.39 10.81
CA LYS A 220 9.02 32.74 10.37
C LYS A 220 8.24 31.45 10.11
N LEU A 221 7.64 30.87 11.15
CA LEU A 221 6.90 29.62 11.10
C LEU A 221 5.78 29.65 10.06
N LYS A 222 5.14 30.82 9.90
CA LYS A 222 4.03 31.00 8.95
C LYS A 222 4.46 30.82 7.51
N ASP A 223 5.68 31.28 7.15
CA ASP A 223 6.21 31.18 5.80
C ASP A 223 6.87 29.83 5.51
N SER A 224 7.21 29.07 6.56
CA SER A 224 7.85 27.76 6.47
C SER A 224 6.90 26.59 6.80
N TYR A 225 5.61 26.85 7.04
CA TYR A 225 4.64 25.83 7.35
C TYR A 225 4.06 25.22 6.07
N ILE A 226 4.75 24.21 5.57
CA ILE A 226 4.40 23.47 4.34
C ILE A 226 3.64 22.17 4.61
N THR A 227 3.34 21.86 5.87
CA THR A 227 2.74 20.58 6.26
C THR A 227 1.34 20.39 5.67
N SER A 228 0.55 21.47 5.55
CA SER A 228 -0.77 21.42 4.92
C SER A 228 -0.70 21.05 3.44
N ASP A 229 0.26 21.61 2.73
CA ASP A 229 0.47 21.35 1.30
C ASP A 229 0.96 19.92 1.10
N GLN A 230 1.89 19.45 1.95
CA GLN A 230 2.36 18.07 1.95
C GLN A 230 1.24 17.06 2.23
N LEU A 231 0.28 17.38 3.11
CA LEU A 231 -0.89 16.55 3.35
C LEU A 231 -1.86 16.52 2.15
N GLN A 232 -1.98 17.62 1.42
CA GLN A 232 -2.74 17.66 0.17
C GLN A 232 -2.05 16.83 -0.94
N ASP A 233 -0.74 16.94 -1.06
CA ASP A 233 0.04 16.13 -2.00
C ASP A 233 -0.09 14.64 -1.68
N PHE A 234 -0.07 14.31 -0.39
CA PHE A 234 -0.27 12.95 0.09
C PHE A 234 -1.64 12.39 -0.33
N GLN A 235 -2.70 13.16 -0.14
CA GLN A 235 -4.05 12.78 -0.57
C GLN A 235 -4.14 12.69 -2.11
N THR A 236 -3.45 13.57 -2.82
CA THR A 236 -3.39 13.54 -4.29
C THR A 236 -2.73 12.27 -4.81
N ILE A 237 -1.62 11.84 -4.19
CA ILE A 237 -0.94 10.58 -4.56
C ILE A 237 -1.85 9.38 -4.31
N LEU A 238 -2.56 9.34 -3.17
CA LEU A 238 -3.52 8.28 -2.88
C LEU A 238 -4.68 8.25 -3.89
N ASN A 239 -5.25 9.41 -4.21
CA ASN A 239 -6.34 9.51 -5.17
C ASN A 239 -5.90 9.08 -6.58
N ASN A 240 -4.66 9.41 -6.98
CA ASN A 240 -4.10 8.97 -8.26
C ASN A 240 -3.91 7.44 -8.28
N PHE A 241 -3.44 6.86 -7.18
CA PHE A 241 -3.36 5.40 -7.05
C PHE A 241 -4.74 4.74 -7.15
N ASP A 242 -5.72 5.29 -6.44
CA ASP A 242 -7.09 4.77 -6.47
C ASP A 242 -7.67 4.80 -7.89
N ALA A 243 -7.50 5.93 -8.59
CA ALA A 243 -7.91 6.05 -9.98
C ALA A 243 -7.18 5.04 -10.88
N GLU A 244 -5.89 4.77 -10.64
CA GLU A 244 -5.10 3.80 -11.39
C GLU A 244 -5.59 2.37 -11.23
N ILE A 245 -6.00 1.99 -10.01
CA ILE A 245 -6.55 0.65 -9.75
C ILE A 245 -8.06 0.54 -10.00
N GLY A 246 -8.72 1.63 -10.41
CA GLY A 246 -10.13 1.63 -10.77
C GLY A 246 -11.09 1.98 -9.63
N ILE A 247 -10.61 2.55 -8.53
CA ILE A 247 -11.46 3.07 -7.45
C ILE A 247 -11.85 4.52 -7.77
N PRO A 248 -13.15 4.85 -7.86
CA PRO A 248 -13.60 6.21 -8.09
C PRO A 248 -13.18 7.15 -6.95
N THR A 249 -12.58 8.29 -7.29
CA THR A 249 -12.11 9.26 -6.30
C THR A 249 -12.60 10.67 -6.58
N ILE A 250 -12.84 11.42 -5.51
CA ILE A 250 -13.22 12.83 -5.57
C ILE A 250 -11.96 13.66 -5.29
N PRO A 251 -11.58 14.63 -6.15
CA PRO A 251 -10.40 15.47 -5.90
C PRO A 251 -10.64 16.38 -4.69
N TYR A 252 -9.74 16.29 -3.71
CA TYR A 252 -9.81 17.05 -2.46
C TYR A 252 -9.56 18.56 -2.63
N GLN A 253 -8.99 18.98 -3.76
CA GLN A 253 -8.54 20.37 -3.99
C GLN A 253 -9.60 21.34 -4.49
N LYS A 254 -10.80 20.89 -4.86
CA LYS A 254 -11.83 21.82 -5.35
C LYS A 254 -12.51 22.53 -4.20
N LYS A 255 -12.22 23.83 -4.07
CA LYS A 255 -12.95 24.77 -3.20
C LYS A 255 -14.34 25.11 -3.73
N GLU A 256 -14.65 24.80 -4.98
CA GLU A 256 -15.92 25.04 -5.65
C GLU A 256 -16.75 23.75 -5.75
N ARG A 257 -18.07 23.90 -5.84
CA ARG A 257 -18.98 22.76 -6.05
C ARG A 257 -18.58 21.98 -7.30
N MET A 258 -18.32 20.72 -7.13
CA MET A 258 -18.06 19.81 -8.26
C MET A 258 -19.35 19.64 -9.06
N VAL A 259 -19.27 19.84 -10.36
CA VAL A 259 -20.41 19.58 -11.26
C VAL A 259 -20.56 18.06 -11.38
N THR A 260 -21.79 17.56 -11.33
CA THR A 260 -22.11 16.12 -11.41
C THR A 260 -21.41 15.46 -12.60
N ASN A 261 -21.38 16.13 -13.75
CA ASN A 261 -20.73 15.63 -14.97
C ASN A 261 -19.22 15.38 -14.82
N GLU A 262 -18.50 16.12 -13.96
CA GLU A 262 -17.06 15.89 -13.70
C GLU A 262 -16.85 14.68 -12.78
N ALA A 263 -17.73 14.48 -11.81
CA ALA A 263 -17.71 13.31 -10.95
C ALA A 263 -17.96 12.04 -11.76
N ASP A 264 -18.96 12.08 -12.64
CA ASP A 264 -19.32 10.97 -13.52
C ASP A 264 -18.18 10.65 -14.50
N ALA A 265 -17.58 11.65 -15.15
CA ALA A 265 -16.46 11.44 -16.07
C ALA A 265 -15.27 10.76 -15.39
N ARG A 266 -14.93 11.14 -14.17
CA ARG A 266 -13.85 10.52 -13.38
C ARG A 266 -14.19 9.09 -12.93
N SER A 267 -15.43 8.86 -12.56
CA SER A 267 -15.92 7.52 -12.24
C SER A 267 -15.80 6.59 -13.45
N TYR A 268 -16.15 7.07 -14.65
CA TYR A 268 -15.96 6.31 -15.89
C TYR A 268 -14.49 6.03 -16.20
N ASP A 269 -13.59 6.99 -16.04
CA ASP A 269 -12.15 6.80 -16.26
C ASP A 269 -11.55 5.77 -15.29
N ALA A 270 -11.88 5.86 -14.00
CA ALA A 270 -11.45 4.89 -13.01
C ALA A 270 -12.00 3.49 -13.30
N LYS A 271 -13.29 3.36 -13.60
CA LYS A 271 -13.91 2.07 -13.97
C LYS A 271 -13.26 1.46 -15.21
N ALA A 272 -12.90 2.26 -16.22
CA ALA A 272 -12.25 1.77 -17.43
C ALA A 272 -10.92 1.06 -17.18
N ARG A 273 -10.17 1.45 -16.16
CA ARG A 273 -8.89 0.83 -15.80
C ARG A 273 -9.08 -0.55 -15.16
N SER A 274 -10.02 -0.70 -14.24
CA SER A 274 -10.33 -1.99 -13.61
C SER A 274 -11.02 -2.97 -14.57
N ILE A 275 -11.70 -2.48 -15.61
CA ILE A 275 -12.32 -3.32 -16.64
C ILE A 275 -11.30 -4.20 -17.36
N THR A 276 -10.08 -3.72 -17.59
CA THR A 276 -9.03 -4.54 -18.22
C THR A 276 -8.69 -5.76 -17.36
N TRP A 277 -8.54 -5.60 -16.06
CA TRP A 277 -8.29 -6.71 -15.14
C TRP A 277 -9.48 -7.67 -15.09
N PHE A 278 -10.68 -7.11 -14.99
CA PHE A 278 -11.91 -7.90 -14.95
C PHE A 278 -12.11 -8.72 -16.23
N ASN A 279 -11.89 -8.13 -17.40
CA ASN A 279 -12.04 -8.83 -18.68
C ASN A 279 -10.98 -9.92 -18.86
N THR A 280 -9.72 -9.64 -18.52
CA THR A 280 -8.63 -10.62 -18.57
C THR A 280 -8.90 -11.80 -17.65
N LEU A 281 -9.31 -11.51 -16.41
CA LEU A 281 -9.61 -12.55 -15.43
C LEU A 281 -10.86 -13.35 -15.83
N THR A 282 -11.90 -12.70 -16.35
CA THR A 282 -13.11 -13.37 -16.86
C THR A 282 -12.80 -14.29 -18.03
N SER A 283 -11.95 -13.84 -18.97
CA SER A 283 -11.51 -14.66 -20.09
C SER A 283 -10.73 -15.88 -19.60
N SER A 284 -9.76 -15.67 -18.72
CA SER A 284 -8.98 -16.76 -18.14
C SER A 284 -9.83 -17.76 -17.34
N ILE A 285 -10.85 -17.28 -16.62
CA ILE A 285 -11.82 -18.16 -15.93
C ILE A 285 -12.59 -19.04 -16.93
N LYS A 286 -12.93 -18.50 -18.10
CA LYS A 286 -13.60 -19.31 -19.15
C LYS A 286 -12.68 -20.41 -19.68
N GLU A 287 -11.39 -20.10 -19.90
CA GLU A 287 -10.38 -21.08 -20.33
C GLU A 287 -10.17 -22.16 -19.26
N VAL A 288 -10.05 -21.77 -18.00
CA VAL A 288 -9.97 -22.70 -16.86
C VAL A 288 -11.21 -23.61 -16.79
N LYS A 289 -12.41 -23.06 -16.97
CA LYS A 289 -13.66 -23.85 -16.96
C LYS A 289 -13.82 -24.76 -18.19
N ALA A 290 -13.24 -24.41 -19.30
CA ALA A 290 -13.20 -25.29 -20.46
C ALA A 290 -12.40 -26.56 -20.17
N LEU A 291 -11.29 -26.46 -19.42
CA LEU A 291 -10.47 -27.59 -19.00
C LEU A 291 -11.04 -28.30 -17.74
N TYR A 292 -11.60 -27.52 -16.81
CA TYR A 292 -12.12 -28.00 -15.52
C TYR A 292 -13.55 -27.49 -15.27
N PRO A 293 -14.59 -28.12 -15.86
CA PRO A 293 -15.96 -27.64 -15.79
C PRO A 293 -16.54 -27.56 -14.36
N ASP A 294 -16.10 -28.47 -13.49
CA ASP A 294 -16.59 -28.56 -12.11
C ASP A 294 -15.98 -27.52 -11.16
N LEU A 295 -14.98 -26.75 -11.63
CA LEU A 295 -14.32 -25.77 -10.80
C LEU A 295 -15.19 -24.50 -10.66
N ASN A 296 -15.67 -24.26 -9.44
CA ASN A 296 -16.50 -23.08 -9.15
C ASN A 296 -15.63 -21.86 -8.90
N LEU A 297 -15.35 -21.11 -9.98
CA LEU A 297 -14.56 -19.87 -9.93
C LEU A 297 -15.34 -18.76 -10.64
N SER A 298 -15.47 -17.59 -10.02
CA SER A 298 -16.11 -16.44 -10.63
C SER A 298 -15.52 -15.13 -10.11
N VAL A 299 -15.69 -14.07 -10.88
CA VAL A 299 -15.23 -12.72 -10.54
C VAL A 299 -16.34 -11.72 -10.77
N LYS A 300 -16.40 -10.70 -9.92
CA LYS A 300 -17.26 -9.52 -10.04
C LYS A 300 -16.45 -8.28 -9.70
N LEU A 301 -16.81 -7.15 -10.26
CA LEU A 301 -16.34 -5.85 -9.82
C LEU A 301 -17.04 -5.49 -8.50
N HIS A 302 -16.27 -5.08 -7.50
CA HIS A 302 -16.84 -4.73 -6.19
C HIS A 302 -17.81 -3.54 -6.27
N TYR A 303 -17.59 -2.61 -7.19
CA TYR A 303 -18.40 -1.40 -7.34
C TYR A 303 -19.70 -1.59 -8.14
N ASP A 304 -19.88 -2.72 -8.84
CA ASP A 304 -21.13 -3.00 -9.56
C ASP A 304 -22.25 -3.47 -8.61
N GLU A 305 -21.91 -3.93 -7.40
CA GLU A 305 -22.92 -4.32 -6.38
C GLU A 305 -23.51 -3.11 -5.63
N THR A 306 -22.88 -1.93 -5.71
CA THR A 306 -23.40 -0.70 -5.08
C THR A 306 -24.37 0.08 -5.97
N GLU A 307 -24.52 -0.30 -7.22
CA GLU A 307 -25.57 0.21 -8.12
C GLU A 307 -26.87 -0.65 -8.08
N GLY A 308 -27.07 -1.42 -6.99
CA GLY A 308 -28.39 -1.98 -6.67
C GLY A 308 -29.38 -0.83 -6.56
N THR A 309 -30.41 -0.89 -7.41
CA THR A 309 -31.51 0.06 -7.50
C THR A 309 -32.01 0.48 -6.12
N PRO A 310 -32.42 1.75 -5.92
CA PRO A 310 -32.96 2.25 -4.66
C PRO A 310 -34.25 1.58 -4.17
N GLU A 311 -34.71 0.53 -4.81
CA GLU A 311 -36.01 -0.11 -4.54
C GLU A 311 -35.97 -1.15 -3.40
N ASP A 312 -34.80 -1.55 -2.86
CA ASP A 312 -34.73 -2.58 -1.80
C ASP A 312 -34.40 -2.05 -0.41
N ILE A 313 -34.53 -0.74 -0.17
CA ILE A 313 -34.61 -0.21 1.21
C ILE A 313 -36.09 -0.24 1.62
N ASP A 314 -36.54 -1.42 2.06
CA ASP A 314 -37.81 -1.61 2.73
C ASP A 314 -37.81 -0.81 4.06
N VAL A 315 -38.35 0.39 3.99
CA VAL A 315 -38.58 1.24 5.16
C VAL A 315 -39.79 0.64 5.92
N LYS A 316 -39.58 -0.49 6.56
CA LYS A 316 -40.50 -1.02 7.56
C LYS A 316 -40.01 -0.62 8.94
N GLY A 317 -40.70 0.34 9.52
CA GLY A 317 -40.85 0.44 10.98
C GLY A 317 -40.16 1.57 11.68
N VAL A 318 -40.60 2.81 11.44
CA VAL A 318 -40.66 3.79 12.53
C VAL A 318 -42.14 4.20 12.65
N GLN A 319 -42.91 3.50 13.45
CA GLN A 319 -44.12 4.03 14.03
C GLN A 319 -43.71 4.95 15.17
N LEU A 320 -43.87 6.24 14.94
CA LEU A 320 -43.93 7.23 16.00
C LEU A 320 -45.26 7.01 16.71
N ASN A 321 -45.22 6.55 17.98
CA ASN A 321 -46.36 6.64 18.88
C ASN A 321 -46.40 8.08 19.39
N GLU A 322 -47.55 8.70 19.20
CA GLU A 322 -48.01 9.94 19.87
C GLU A 322 -48.09 9.76 21.39
#